data_d591b6550530a55965b046b2cd531323
#
_entry.id   d591b6550530a55965b046b2cd531323
#
_cell.length_a   1.000
_cell.length_b   1.000
_cell.length_c   1.000
_cell.angle_alpha   90.00
_cell.angle_beta   90.00
_cell.angle_gamma   90.00
#
_symmetry.space_group_name_H-M   'P 1'
#
loop_
_entity.id
_entity.type
_entity.pdbx_description
1 polymer ?
#
loop_
_entity_poly.entity_id
_entity_poly.type
_entity_poly.pdbx_seq_one_letter_code
_entity_poly.pdbx_strand_id
1 'polypeptide(L)'
;MTAATAGAIVLAAHGSSHPGAMAGLAAFRESVQAAYPDLRLELARTVGRKHGSAAAFGGARRVVDVLAGLAASGVRRVAVQSLHVVPGEEYHCLLAGLGRFLEADGGTLSVSVGAPLLASLADVEAVAGAVIESLPAGRAPGEGLVLMGHGAPPPGAGFYEALRERLSRLDPLARFGAMPRERGAPCPDILGIRDELLAAGVATAWLLPFFTVAGAHACCDLAGDKATSWRGILEASGIRCRPCLAGLIEREPFAAVWRGHLRKALALLG
;
A
#
# COMPACT_ATOMS: atom_id res chain seq x y z
N MET A 1 -1.87 -35.36 -24.05
CA MET A 1 -1.28 -34.55 -22.97
C MET A 1 -1.76 -33.11 -23.20
N THR A 2 -2.82 -32.71 -22.52
CA THR A 2 -3.28 -31.30 -22.48
C THR A 2 -2.20 -30.51 -21.78
N ALA A 3 -1.53 -29.62 -22.52
CA ALA A 3 -0.62 -28.64 -21.90
C ALA A 3 -1.39 -27.95 -20.78
N ALA A 4 -0.90 -28.06 -19.55
CA ALA A 4 -1.47 -27.36 -18.41
C ALA A 4 -1.53 -25.86 -18.81
N THR A 5 -2.72 -25.30 -18.77
CA THR A 5 -2.96 -23.90 -19.15
C THR A 5 -2.11 -23.04 -18.22
N ALA A 6 -1.00 -22.53 -18.71
CA ALA A 6 -0.05 -21.76 -17.89
C ALA A 6 -0.79 -20.58 -17.26
N GLY A 7 -0.78 -20.51 -15.94
CA GLY A 7 -1.32 -19.39 -15.18
C GLY A 7 -0.24 -18.33 -14.93
N ALA A 8 -0.65 -17.12 -14.63
CA ALA A 8 0.28 -16.05 -14.25
C ALA A 8 -0.26 -15.22 -13.09
N ILE A 9 0.65 -14.56 -12.39
CA ILE A 9 0.39 -13.56 -11.36
C ILE A 9 0.93 -12.22 -11.86
N VAL A 10 0.14 -11.17 -11.71
CA VAL A 10 0.56 -9.78 -11.95
C VAL A 10 0.45 -9.01 -10.65
N LEU A 11 1.57 -8.55 -10.10
CA LEU A 11 1.58 -7.65 -8.96
C LEU A 11 1.41 -6.22 -9.48
N ALA A 12 0.28 -5.61 -9.15
CA ALA A 12 -0.10 -4.29 -9.63
C ALA A 12 0.16 -3.23 -8.54
N ALA A 13 1.20 -2.42 -8.72
CA ALA A 13 1.64 -1.41 -7.75
C ALA A 13 1.60 0.00 -8.34
N HIS A 14 1.41 1.02 -7.47
CA HIS A 14 1.56 2.43 -7.85
C HIS A 14 2.98 2.72 -8.33
N GLY A 15 3.97 2.19 -7.62
CA GLY A 15 5.40 2.37 -7.85
C GLY A 15 6.02 3.58 -7.16
N SER A 16 7.32 3.60 -7.23
CA SER A 16 8.12 4.67 -6.67
C SER A 16 9.42 4.81 -7.48
N SER A 17 9.94 6.02 -7.59
CA SER A 17 11.29 6.26 -8.09
C SER A 17 12.35 6.14 -7.00
N HIS A 18 11.94 5.93 -5.75
CA HIS A 18 12.87 5.84 -4.63
C HIS A 18 13.51 4.45 -4.57
N PRO A 19 14.86 4.32 -4.54
CA PRO A 19 15.55 3.03 -4.58
C PRO A 19 15.12 2.05 -3.48
N GLY A 20 14.97 2.52 -2.23
CA GLY A 20 14.54 1.69 -1.11
C GLY A 20 13.13 1.11 -1.31
N ALA A 21 12.21 1.90 -1.87
CA ALA A 21 10.86 1.45 -2.20
C ALA A 21 10.85 0.31 -3.23
N MET A 22 11.74 0.35 -4.21
CA MET A 22 11.87 -0.71 -5.21
C MET A 22 12.44 -2.00 -4.62
N ALA A 23 13.34 -1.91 -3.64
CA ALA A 23 13.88 -3.08 -2.93
C ALA A 23 12.77 -3.84 -2.17
N GLY A 24 11.88 -3.14 -1.46
CA GLY A 24 10.74 -3.76 -0.76
C GLY A 24 9.79 -4.48 -1.73
N LEU A 25 9.47 -3.88 -2.88
CA LEU A 25 8.67 -4.53 -3.93
C LEU A 25 9.37 -5.77 -4.52
N ALA A 26 10.69 -5.71 -4.73
CA ALA A 26 11.46 -6.84 -5.24
C ALA A 26 11.45 -8.01 -4.25
N ALA A 27 11.69 -7.76 -2.96
CA ALA A 27 11.65 -8.78 -1.92
C ALA A 27 10.25 -9.43 -1.81
N PHE A 28 9.18 -8.63 -1.86
CA PHE A 28 7.82 -9.18 -1.88
C PHE A 28 7.56 -10.04 -3.12
N ARG A 29 7.98 -9.57 -4.31
CA ARG A 29 7.89 -10.35 -5.54
C ARG A 29 8.61 -11.69 -5.42
N GLU A 30 9.83 -11.72 -4.88
CA GLU A 30 10.59 -12.94 -4.63
C GLU A 30 9.85 -13.90 -3.69
N SER A 31 9.25 -13.39 -2.61
CA SER A 31 8.46 -14.20 -1.68
C SER A 31 7.23 -14.82 -2.36
N VAL A 32 6.55 -14.08 -3.24
CA VAL A 32 5.43 -14.61 -4.03
C VAL A 32 5.91 -15.63 -5.04
N GLN A 33 7.01 -15.38 -5.75
CA GLN A 33 7.56 -16.34 -6.71
C GLN A 33 7.98 -17.65 -6.03
N ALA A 34 8.54 -17.57 -4.83
CA ALA A 34 8.89 -18.77 -4.05
C ALA A 34 7.65 -19.57 -3.63
N ALA A 35 6.53 -18.91 -3.33
CA ALA A 35 5.27 -19.56 -2.99
C ALA A 35 4.54 -20.15 -4.21
N TYR A 36 4.79 -19.64 -5.41
CA TYR A 36 4.15 -20.06 -6.66
C TYR A 36 5.19 -20.24 -7.78
N PRO A 37 6.10 -21.22 -7.66
CA PRO A 37 7.24 -21.36 -8.58
C PRO A 37 6.82 -21.70 -10.02
N ASP A 38 5.67 -22.35 -10.20
CA ASP A 38 5.18 -22.78 -11.51
C ASP A 38 4.36 -21.68 -12.24
N LEU A 39 4.06 -20.58 -11.57
CA LEU A 39 3.34 -19.47 -12.16
C LEU A 39 4.29 -18.38 -12.64
N ARG A 40 4.03 -17.87 -13.84
CA ARG A 40 4.75 -16.69 -14.34
C ARG A 40 4.37 -15.47 -13.50
N LEU A 41 5.36 -14.75 -12.96
CA LEU A 41 5.14 -13.59 -12.11
C LEU A 41 5.67 -12.32 -12.78
N GLU A 42 4.79 -11.34 -12.95
CA GLU A 42 5.09 -10.03 -13.52
C GLU A 42 4.80 -8.93 -12.51
N LEU A 43 5.64 -7.88 -12.52
CA LEU A 43 5.35 -6.63 -11.81
C LEU A 43 4.85 -5.60 -12.81
N ALA A 44 3.73 -4.95 -12.51
CA ALA A 44 3.10 -3.96 -13.37
C ALA A 44 2.74 -2.69 -12.61
N ARG A 45 2.75 -1.56 -13.31
CA ARG A 45 2.35 -0.28 -12.73
C ARG A 45 0.87 0.03 -12.97
N THR A 46 0.22 0.62 -11.98
CA THR A 46 -1.19 1.05 -12.06
C THR A 46 -1.36 2.50 -12.50
N VAL A 47 -0.30 3.31 -12.45
CA VAL A 47 -0.36 4.76 -12.67
C VAL A 47 -0.65 5.14 -14.11
N GLY A 48 -1.58 6.08 -14.26
CA GLY A 48 -1.88 6.76 -15.52
C GLY A 48 -0.78 7.77 -15.94
N ARG A 49 -1.00 8.40 -17.11
CA ARG A 49 -0.05 9.29 -17.82
C ARG A 49 0.48 10.49 -17.02
N LYS A 50 -0.12 10.85 -15.88
CA LYS A 50 0.19 12.09 -15.14
C LYS A 50 1.32 12.00 -14.11
N HIS A 51 1.76 10.81 -13.71
CA HIS A 51 2.71 10.63 -12.62
C HIS A 51 3.93 9.79 -13.05
N GLY A 52 4.96 10.45 -13.49
CA GLY A 52 6.29 9.88 -13.68
C GLY A 52 6.51 9.09 -14.97
N SER A 53 7.74 9.11 -15.47
CA SER A 53 8.19 8.34 -16.63
C SER A 53 8.26 6.84 -16.32
N ALA A 54 8.22 5.98 -17.33
CA ALA A 54 8.45 4.54 -17.20
C ALA A 54 9.77 4.22 -16.47
N ALA A 55 10.75 5.13 -16.53
CA ALA A 55 12.02 5.03 -15.81
C ALA A 55 11.85 5.00 -14.28
N ALA A 56 10.83 5.70 -13.73
CA ALA A 56 10.54 5.71 -12.29
C ALA A 56 10.13 4.34 -11.71
N PHE A 57 9.87 3.36 -12.58
CA PHE A 57 9.42 2.02 -12.24
C PHE A 57 10.39 0.92 -12.67
N GLY A 58 11.66 1.25 -12.91
CA GLY A 58 12.59 0.27 -13.46
C GLY A 58 12.12 -0.30 -14.81
N GLY A 59 11.33 0.47 -15.58
CA GLY A 59 10.79 0.04 -16.87
C GLY A 59 9.50 -0.78 -16.81
N ALA A 60 8.85 -0.94 -15.64
CA ALA A 60 7.62 -1.74 -15.52
C ALA A 60 6.50 -1.20 -16.44
N ARG A 61 5.87 -2.13 -17.17
CA ARG A 61 4.77 -1.88 -18.10
C ARG A 61 3.46 -1.64 -17.33
N ARG A 62 2.47 -1.05 -18.00
CA ARG A 62 1.10 -0.95 -17.44
C ARG A 62 0.49 -2.36 -17.32
N VAL A 63 -0.43 -2.53 -16.38
CA VAL A 63 -1.11 -3.82 -16.17
C VAL A 63 -1.71 -4.35 -17.46
N VAL A 64 -2.43 -3.52 -18.22
CA VAL A 64 -3.06 -3.94 -19.49
C VAL A 64 -2.04 -4.37 -20.56
N ASP A 65 -0.86 -3.72 -20.62
CA ASP A 65 0.19 -4.09 -21.57
C ASP A 65 0.85 -5.42 -21.17
N VAL A 66 0.94 -5.71 -19.87
CA VAL A 66 1.42 -7.00 -19.35
C VAL A 66 0.41 -8.11 -19.68
N LEU A 67 -0.89 -7.87 -19.45
CA LEU A 67 -1.95 -8.83 -19.77
C LEU A 67 -1.98 -9.17 -21.26
N ALA A 68 -1.88 -8.18 -22.15
CA ALA A 68 -1.81 -8.40 -23.58
C ALA A 68 -0.61 -9.29 -23.95
N GLY A 69 0.56 -9.04 -23.37
CA GLY A 69 1.74 -9.89 -23.59
C GLY A 69 1.58 -11.31 -23.07
N LEU A 70 0.93 -11.48 -21.92
CA LEU A 70 0.61 -12.81 -21.35
C LEU A 70 -0.37 -13.58 -22.25
N ALA A 71 -1.45 -12.94 -22.69
CA ALA A 71 -2.42 -13.53 -23.62
C ALA A 71 -1.76 -13.97 -24.92
N ALA A 72 -0.93 -13.12 -25.52
CA ALA A 72 -0.16 -13.41 -26.74
C ALA A 72 0.81 -14.58 -26.56
N SER A 73 1.35 -14.79 -25.32
CA SER A 73 2.22 -15.94 -25.01
C SER A 73 1.46 -17.23 -24.66
N GLY A 74 0.12 -17.25 -24.77
CA GLY A 74 -0.68 -18.44 -24.56
C GLY A 74 -1.19 -18.62 -23.11
N VAL A 75 -0.92 -17.66 -22.19
CA VAL A 75 -1.51 -17.65 -20.85
C VAL A 75 -3.01 -17.42 -20.96
N ARG A 76 -3.80 -18.14 -20.15
CA ARG A 76 -5.27 -18.06 -20.17
C ARG A 76 -5.88 -17.67 -18.82
N ARG A 77 -5.12 -17.76 -17.75
CA ARG A 77 -5.57 -17.46 -16.37
C ARG A 77 -4.58 -16.54 -15.67
N VAL A 78 -5.02 -15.38 -15.20
CA VAL A 78 -4.17 -14.39 -14.55
C VAL A 78 -4.79 -13.87 -13.27
N ALA A 79 -4.09 -14.01 -12.15
CA ALA A 79 -4.42 -13.30 -10.91
C ALA A 79 -3.69 -11.96 -10.87
N VAL A 80 -4.42 -10.85 -10.83
CA VAL A 80 -3.88 -9.51 -10.66
C VAL A 80 -4.00 -9.13 -9.19
N GLN A 81 -2.90 -9.15 -8.44
CA GLN A 81 -2.89 -8.68 -7.04
C GLN A 81 -2.67 -7.17 -6.98
N SER A 82 -3.66 -6.45 -6.50
CA SER A 82 -3.54 -5.04 -6.18
C SER A 82 -2.66 -4.84 -4.95
N LEU A 83 -1.61 -4.03 -5.07
CA LEU A 83 -0.77 -3.61 -3.95
C LEU A 83 -1.11 -2.20 -3.44
N HIS A 84 -2.35 -1.75 -3.66
CA HIS A 84 -2.86 -0.52 -3.04
C HIS A 84 -3.22 -0.76 -1.57
N VAL A 85 -3.23 0.32 -0.79
CA VAL A 85 -3.62 0.24 0.62
C VAL A 85 -5.14 0.21 0.78
N VAL A 86 -5.86 1.03 0.03
CA VAL A 86 -7.34 1.12 0.07
C VAL A 86 -7.93 1.11 -1.33
N PRO A 87 -9.24 0.83 -1.50
CA PRO A 87 -9.94 0.97 -2.77
C PRO A 87 -10.15 2.46 -3.12
N GLY A 88 -9.04 3.14 -3.43
CA GLY A 88 -9.01 4.54 -3.87
C GLY A 88 -9.13 4.68 -5.38
N GLU A 89 -8.90 5.91 -5.89
CA GLU A 89 -9.02 6.26 -7.31
C GLU A 89 -8.18 5.35 -8.21
N GLU A 90 -6.94 5.07 -7.83
CA GLU A 90 -6.03 4.25 -8.63
C GLU A 90 -6.47 2.80 -8.73
N TYR A 91 -7.03 2.23 -7.65
CA TYR A 91 -7.62 0.90 -7.68
C TYR A 91 -8.83 0.85 -8.60
N HIS A 92 -9.71 1.85 -8.55
CA HIS A 92 -10.85 1.93 -9.45
C HIS A 92 -10.43 2.13 -10.92
N CYS A 93 -9.38 2.93 -11.17
CA CYS A 93 -8.78 3.06 -12.49
C CYS A 93 -8.19 1.73 -13.00
N LEU A 94 -7.58 0.94 -12.13
CA LEU A 94 -7.11 -0.41 -12.44
C LEU A 94 -8.29 -1.29 -12.88
N LEU A 95 -9.36 -1.37 -12.07
CA LEU A 95 -10.54 -2.18 -12.39
C LEU A 95 -11.20 -1.76 -13.71
N ALA A 96 -11.38 -0.45 -13.91
CA ALA A 96 -11.94 0.08 -15.16
C ALA A 96 -11.05 -0.22 -16.37
N GLY A 97 -9.73 -0.18 -16.20
CA GLY A 97 -8.77 -0.56 -17.24
C GLY A 97 -8.84 -2.05 -17.59
N LEU A 98 -8.97 -2.90 -16.58
CA LEU A 98 -9.15 -4.34 -16.75
C LEU A 98 -10.46 -4.67 -17.45
N GLY A 99 -11.58 -4.03 -17.06
CA GLY A 99 -12.88 -4.23 -17.70
C GLY A 99 -12.81 -3.96 -19.22
N ARG A 100 -12.31 -2.77 -19.61
CA ARG A 100 -12.14 -2.43 -21.03
C ARG A 100 -11.21 -3.39 -21.77
N PHE A 101 -10.15 -3.84 -21.12
CA PHE A 101 -9.22 -4.81 -21.72
C PHE A 101 -9.93 -6.15 -21.98
N LEU A 102 -10.68 -6.68 -21.01
CA LEU A 102 -11.36 -7.97 -21.13
C LEU A 102 -12.50 -7.93 -22.16
N GLU A 103 -13.23 -6.81 -22.27
CA GLU A 103 -14.21 -6.58 -23.33
C GLU A 103 -13.56 -6.68 -24.72
N ALA A 104 -12.39 -6.08 -24.90
CA ALA A 104 -11.65 -6.10 -26.16
C ALA A 104 -10.97 -7.46 -26.45
N ASP A 105 -10.60 -8.21 -25.41
CA ASP A 105 -9.95 -9.53 -25.51
C ASP A 105 -10.90 -10.63 -25.98
N GLY A 106 -12.22 -10.42 -25.91
CA GLY A 106 -13.21 -11.38 -26.37
C GLY A 106 -13.27 -12.68 -25.55
N GLY A 107 -12.82 -12.66 -24.30
CA GLY A 107 -12.96 -13.79 -23.38
C GLY A 107 -11.87 -14.86 -23.49
N THR A 108 -10.75 -14.56 -24.11
CA THR A 108 -9.61 -15.48 -24.21
C THR A 108 -8.81 -15.58 -22.92
N LEU A 109 -8.86 -14.53 -22.08
CA LEU A 109 -8.16 -14.44 -20.80
C LEU A 109 -9.14 -14.37 -19.63
N SER A 110 -9.01 -15.27 -18.67
CA SER A 110 -9.70 -15.19 -17.37
C SER A 110 -8.84 -14.42 -16.39
N VAL A 111 -9.38 -13.34 -15.82
CA VAL A 111 -8.66 -12.50 -14.85
C VAL A 111 -9.44 -12.45 -13.55
N SER A 112 -8.75 -12.71 -12.44
CA SER A 112 -9.23 -12.41 -11.08
C SER A 112 -8.41 -11.28 -10.47
N VAL A 113 -9.00 -10.52 -9.53
CA VAL A 113 -8.32 -9.38 -8.90
C VAL A 113 -8.29 -9.59 -7.39
N GLY A 114 -7.09 -9.63 -6.83
CA GLY A 114 -6.87 -9.59 -5.39
C GLY A 114 -7.12 -8.19 -4.85
N ALA A 115 -7.83 -8.13 -3.72
CA ALA A 115 -8.22 -6.88 -3.08
C ALA A 115 -7.00 -6.06 -2.60
N PRO A 116 -7.14 -4.72 -2.43
CA PRO A 116 -6.16 -3.90 -1.73
C PRO A 116 -6.05 -4.31 -0.24
N LEU A 117 -5.08 -3.76 0.49
CA LEU A 117 -4.80 -4.12 1.88
C LEU A 117 -6.02 -4.02 2.79
N LEU A 118 -6.77 -2.93 2.66
CA LEU A 118 -7.99 -2.62 3.40
C LEU A 118 -9.18 -2.60 2.42
N ALA A 119 -9.95 -3.66 2.36
CA ALA A 119 -11.11 -3.80 1.48
C ALA A 119 -12.35 -4.32 2.19
N SER A 120 -12.22 -4.67 3.48
CA SER A 120 -13.30 -5.17 4.33
C SER A 120 -13.04 -4.83 5.80
N LEU A 121 -14.04 -4.94 6.65
CA LEU A 121 -13.86 -4.80 8.10
C LEU A 121 -12.96 -5.89 8.70
N ALA A 122 -12.96 -7.09 8.12
CA ALA A 122 -12.03 -8.15 8.51
C ALA A 122 -10.57 -7.76 8.22
N ASP A 123 -10.33 -7.05 7.11
CA ASP A 123 -9.00 -6.52 6.79
C ASP A 123 -8.61 -5.40 7.77
N VAL A 124 -9.56 -4.57 8.21
CA VAL A 124 -9.30 -3.54 9.24
C VAL A 124 -8.79 -4.19 10.53
N GLU A 125 -9.44 -5.27 10.98
CA GLU A 125 -8.98 -6.02 12.17
C GLU A 125 -7.59 -6.62 11.96
N ALA A 126 -7.35 -7.28 10.83
CA ALA A 126 -6.07 -7.89 10.51
C ALA A 126 -4.95 -6.84 10.41
N VAL A 127 -5.22 -5.71 9.74
CA VAL A 127 -4.26 -4.62 9.56
C VAL A 127 -3.98 -3.88 10.87
N ALA A 128 -4.99 -3.67 11.72
CA ALA A 128 -4.78 -3.09 13.04
C ALA A 128 -3.90 -4.01 13.91
N GLY A 129 -4.13 -5.32 13.88
CA GLY A 129 -3.26 -6.32 14.50
C GLY A 129 -1.82 -6.25 13.94
N ALA A 130 -1.68 -6.16 12.61
CA ALA A 130 -0.39 -6.02 11.95
C ALA A 130 0.38 -4.76 12.36
N VAL A 131 -0.32 -3.63 12.60
CA VAL A 131 0.32 -2.42 13.17
C VAL A 131 0.92 -2.72 14.53
N ILE A 132 0.14 -3.35 15.43
CA ILE A 132 0.60 -3.66 16.79
C ILE A 132 1.76 -4.67 16.78
N GLU A 133 1.69 -5.69 15.93
CA GLU A 133 2.77 -6.69 15.77
C GLU A 133 4.05 -6.08 15.18
N SER A 134 3.90 -5.02 14.37
CA SER A 134 5.00 -4.32 13.70
C SER A 134 5.51 -3.08 14.45
N LEU A 135 5.17 -2.91 15.71
CA LEU A 135 5.65 -1.78 16.51
C LEU A 135 7.19 -1.74 16.53
N PRO A 136 7.81 -0.55 16.47
CA PRO A 136 9.26 -0.44 16.54
C PRO A 136 9.80 -1.05 17.84
N ALA A 137 10.80 -1.93 17.75
CA ALA A 137 11.36 -2.68 18.87
C ALA A 137 11.92 -1.78 20.01
N GLY A 138 12.23 -0.52 19.72
CA GLY A 138 12.73 0.46 20.72
C GLY A 138 11.65 1.37 21.30
N ARG A 139 10.35 1.17 20.98
CA ARG A 139 9.28 2.00 21.49
C ARG A 139 9.04 1.74 22.97
N ALA A 140 9.22 2.77 23.79
CA ALA A 140 8.97 2.70 25.23
C ALA A 140 7.49 2.99 25.56
N PRO A 141 7.00 2.51 26.73
CA PRO A 141 5.69 2.94 27.26
C PRO A 141 5.62 4.46 27.35
N GLY A 142 4.50 5.06 26.94
CA GLY A 142 4.31 6.51 26.93
C GLY A 142 4.80 7.22 25.65
N GLU A 143 5.50 6.54 24.75
CA GLU A 143 5.83 7.11 23.45
C GLU A 143 4.65 6.96 22.47
N GLY A 144 4.38 8.01 21.70
CA GLY A 144 3.34 8.03 20.68
C GLY A 144 3.70 7.18 19.44
N LEU A 145 2.69 6.78 18.70
CA LEU A 145 2.80 6.18 17.38
C LEU A 145 1.97 6.98 16.40
N VAL A 146 2.58 7.50 15.35
CA VAL A 146 1.91 8.31 14.32
C VAL A 146 2.06 7.62 12.97
N LEU A 147 0.95 7.22 12.38
CA LEU A 147 0.89 6.62 11.06
C LEU A 147 0.37 7.64 10.05
N MET A 148 1.08 7.81 8.95
CA MET A 148 0.68 8.68 7.86
C MET A 148 0.25 7.88 6.64
N GLY A 149 -1.04 7.94 6.29
CA GLY A 149 -1.61 7.36 5.08
C GLY A 149 -1.76 8.36 3.94
N HIS A 150 -2.05 7.86 2.75
CA HIS A 150 -2.43 8.65 1.59
C HIS A 150 -3.93 8.94 1.63
N GLY A 151 -4.35 10.18 1.52
CA GLY A 151 -5.77 10.51 1.49
C GLY A 151 -6.50 9.78 0.36
N ALA A 152 -7.70 9.28 0.62
CA ALA A 152 -8.52 8.57 -0.34
C ALA A 152 -9.95 9.13 -0.38
N PRO A 153 -10.64 9.10 -1.55
CA PRO A 153 -12.08 9.34 -1.61
C PRO A 153 -12.85 8.15 -1.02
N PRO A 154 -14.15 8.31 -0.72
CA PRO A 154 -14.99 7.16 -0.44
C PRO A 154 -14.97 6.13 -1.61
N PRO A 155 -15.03 4.81 -1.32
CA PRO A 155 -15.17 4.20 0.01
C PRO A 155 -13.84 4.08 0.78
N GLY A 156 -12.69 4.35 0.16
CA GLY A 156 -11.37 4.17 0.77
C GLY A 156 -11.17 4.95 2.06
N ALA A 157 -11.74 6.17 2.15
CA ALA A 157 -11.70 6.98 3.36
C ALA A 157 -12.37 6.30 4.57
N GLY A 158 -13.47 5.57 4.36
CA GLY A 158 -14.18 4.87 5.43
C GLY A 158 -13.33 3.77 6.08
N PHE A 159 -12.45 3.10 5.32
CA PHE A 159 -11.53 2.12 5.89
C PHE A 159 -10.44 2.77 6.74
N TYR A 160 -9.99 3.97 6.40
CA TYR A 160 -9.05 4.72 7.23
C TYR A 160 -9.70 5.16 8.56
N GLU A 161 -10.97 5.59 8.53
CA GLU A 161 -11.70 5.92 9.76
C GLU A 161 -11.88 4.70 10.66
N ALA A 162 -12.30 3.57 10.10
CA ALA A 162 -12.45 2.32 10.84
C ALA A 162 -11.09 1.85 11.44
N LEU A 163 -10.00 2.00 10.67
CA LEU A 163 -8.66 1.68 11.17
C LEU A 163 -8.23 2.62 12.31
N ARG A 164 -8.48 3.92 12.18
CA ARG A 164 -8.20 4.92 13.23
C ARG A 164 -8.90 4.56 14.54
N GLU A 165 -10.20 4.27 14.46
CA GLU A 165 -11.00 3.87 15.59
C GLU A 165 -10.50 2.56 16.23
N ARG A 166 -10.15 1.59 15.39
CA ARG A 166 -9.65 0.30 15.89
C ARG A 166 -8.28 0.45 16.57
N LEU A 167 -7.36 1.21 15.97
CA LEU A 167 -6.04 1.46 16.54
C LEU A 167 -6.11 2.19 17.88
N SER A 168 -6.97 3.20 18.03
CA SER A 168 -7.12 3.94 19.28
C SER A 168 -7.57 3.07 20.47
N ARG A 169 -8.28 1.97 20.18
CA ARG A 169 -8.67 0.97 21.19
C ARG A 169 -7.55 -0.01 21.54
N LEU A 170 -6.66 -0.32 20.59
CA LEU A 170 -5.55 -1.25 20.79
C LEU A 170 -4.34 -0.55 21.44
N ASP A 171 -4.09 0.68 21.05
CA ASP A 171 -3.00 1.52 21.55
C ASP A 171 -3.51 2.97 21.70
N PRO A 172 -3.80 3.41 22.92
CA PRO A 172 -4.33 4.76 23.18
C PRO A 172 -3.41 5.91 22.75
N LEU A 173 -2.12 5.62 22.48
CA LEU A 173 -1.15 6.60 21.97
C LEU A 173 -0.86 6.44 20.47
N ALA A 174 -1.54 5.54 19.78
CA ALA A 174 -1.48 5.44 18.33
C ALA A 174 -2.43 6.46 17.67
N ARG A 175 -1.90 7.17 16.69
CA ARG A 175 -2.64 8.13 15.86
C ARG A 175 -2.46 7.80 14.39
N PHE A 176 -3.57 7.82 13.68
CA PHE A 176 -3.57 7.66 12.23
C PHE A 176 -4.13 8.93 11.58
N GLY A 177 -3.40 9.46 10.62
CA GLY A 177 -3.86 10.56 9.79
C GLY A 177 -3.52 10.36 8.32
N ALA A 178 -4.18 11.10 7.48
CA ALA A 178 -3.96 11.05 6.04
C ALA A 178 -3.39 12.37 5.52
N MET A 179 -2.59 12.30 4.46
CA MET A 179 -2.11 13.48 3.77
C MET A 179 -3.28 14.24 3.13
N PRO A 180 -3.18 15.57 2.99
CA PRO A 180 -4.15 16.33 2.24
C PRO A 180 -4.14 15.87 0.77
N ARG A 181 -5.33 15.81 0.15
CA ARG A 181 -5.47 15.37 -1.24
C ARG A 181 -4.89 16.38 -2.24
N GLU A 182 -4.90 17.67 -1.89
CA GLU A 182 -4.35 18.74 -2.69
C GLU A 182 -2.96 19.13 -2.20
N ARG A 183 -2.00 19.21 -3.12
CA ARG A 183 -0.65 19.65 -2.78
C ARG A 183 -0.66 21.08 -2.23
N GLY A 184 -0.02 21.27 -1.08
CA GLY A 184 0.07 22.57 -0.42
C GLY A 184 -1.15 22.95 0.41
N ALA A 185 -2.22 22.14 0.42
CA ALA A 185 -3.31 22.33 1.36
C ALA A 185 -2.84 22.06 2.80
N PRO A 186 -3.36 22.78 3.80
CA PRO A 186 -3.12 22.47 5.19
C PRO A 186 -3.52 21.01 5.47
N CYS A 187 -2.70 20.27 6.24
CA CYS A 187 -3.05 18.95 6.69
C CYS A 187 -3.71 19.04 8.07
N PRO A 188 -5.03 19.03 8.18
CA PRO A 188 -5.70 19.17 9.47
C PRO A 188 -5.37 17.99 10.40
N ASP A 189 -5.12 16.81 9.83
CA ASP A 189 -4.88 15.61 10.62
C ASP A 189 -3.62 15.74 11.48
N ILE A 190 -2.50 16.25 10.95
CA ILE A 190 -1.27 16.36 11.76
C ILE A 190 -1.41 17.42 12.87
N LEU A 191 -2.16 18.49 12.65
CA LEU A 191 -2.40 19.50 13.67
C LEU A 191 -3.27 18.93 14.80
N GLY A 192 -4.32 18.20 14.46
CA GLY A 192 -5.15 17.48 15.43
C GLY A 192 -4.35 16.41 16.19
N ILE A 193 -3.56 15.62 15.47
CA ILE A 193 -2.68 14.60 16.07
C ILE A 193 -1.68 15.23 17.05
N ARG A 194 -1.07 16.35 16.66
CA ARG A 194 -0.16 17.12 17.54
C ARG A 194 -0.87 17.49 18.86
N ASP A 195 -2.06 18.08 18.75
CA ASP A 195 -2.80 18.56 19.91
C ASP A 195 -3.22 17.41 20.83
N GLU A 196 -3.63 16.29 20.25
CA GLU A 196 -3.96 15.07 21.01
C GLU A 196 -2.73 14.46 21.71
N LEU A 197 -1.56 14.43 21.06
CA LEU A 197 -0.33 13.93 21.66
C LEU A 197 0.15 14.83 22.79
N LEU A 198 0.08 16.16 22.64
CA LEU A 198 0.39 17.12 23.68
C LEU A 198 -0.56 16.98 24.87
N ALA A 199 -1.85 16.84 24.63
CA ALA A 199 -2.85 16.62 25.68
C ALA A 199 -2.62 15.29 26.45
N ALA A 200 -2.09 14.28 25.76
CA ALA A 200 -1.69 13.00 26.36
C ALA A 200 -0.31 13.03 27.04
N GLY A 201 0.39 14.16 27.06
CA GLY A 201 1.73 14.30 27.65
C GLY A 201 2.85 13.56 26.91
N VAL A 202 2.67 13.28 25.62
CA VAL A 202 3.64 12.54 24.79
C VAL A 202 4.83 13.45 24.47
N ALA A 203 6.02 13.06 24.93
CA ALA A 203 7.27 13.76 24.65
C ALA A 203 8.06 13.18 23.46
N THR A 204 7.76 11.95 23.05
CA THR A 204 8.42 11.26 21.92
C THR A 204 7.38 10.52 21.11
N ALA A 205 7.44 10.63 19.77
CA ALA A 205 6.56 9.93 18.86
C ALA A 205 7.33 9.21 17.74
N TRP A 206 6.93 7.98 17.45
CA TRP A 206 7.42 7.22 16.30
C TRP A 206 6.57 7.54 15.07
N LEU A 207 7.25 7.82 13.96
CA LEU A 207 6.59 8.17 12.70
C LEU A 207 6.72 7.00 11.71
N LEU A 208 5.59 6.45 11.31
CA LEU A 208 5.53 5.31 10.39
C LEU A 208 4.74 5.67 9.13
N PRO A 209 5.30 5.41 7.94
CA PRO A 209 4.55 5.55 6.70
C PRO A 209 3.52 4.42 6.59
N PHE A 210 2.26 4.78 6.35
CA PHE A 210 1.21 3.82 6.05
C PHE A 210 0.96 3.80 4.54
N PHE A 211 2.05 3.44 3.82
CA PHE A 211 2.11 3.30 2.36
C PHE A 211 2.62 1.92 2.00
N THR A 212 2.24 1.40 0.85
CA THR A 212 2.77 0.13 0.36
C THR A 212 4.29 0.12 0.40
N VAL A 213 4.93 1.19 -0.06
CA VAL A 213 6.38 1.39 -0.05
C VAL A 213 6.74 2.76 0.53
N ALA A 214 7.87 2.88 1.19
CA ALA A 214 8.38 4.14 1.71
C ALA A 214 9.07 4.94 0.60
N GLY A 215 8.28 5.74 -0.13
CA GLY A 215 8.74 6.61 -1.20
C GLY A 215 8.93 8.07 -0.78
N ALA A 216 8.80 9.00 -1.74
CA ALA A 216 9.00 10.43 -1.52
C ALA A 216 8.12 11.01 -0.39
N HIS A 217 6.86 10.57 -0.28
CA HIS A 217 5.98 11.03 0.81
C HIS A 217 6.50 10.63 2.19
N ALA A 218 7.03 9.43 2.34
CA ALA A 218 7.65 9.00 3.61
C ALA A 218 8.88 9.83 3.95
N CYS A 219 9.75 10.08 2.96
CA CYS A 219 11.01 10.80 3.19
C CYS A 219 10.83 12.31 3.31
N CYS A 220 9.87 12.92 2.59
CA CYS A 220 9.74 14.37 2.51
C CYS A 220 8.58 14.91 3.37
N ASP A 221 7.40 14.29 3.26
CA ASP A 221 6.20 14.83 3.90
C ASP A 221 6.02 14.32 5.33
N LEU A 222 6.39 13.05 5.60
CA LEU A 222 6.37 12.50 6.95
C LEU A 222 7.62 12.91 7.73
N ALA A 223 8.82 12.55 7.25
CA ALA A 223 10.07 12.62 8.01
C ALA A 223 11.07 13.67 7.52
N GLY A 224 10.71 14.51 6.54
CA GLY A 224 11.59 15.53 5.99
C GLY A 224 11.90 16.65 6.99
N ASP A 225 12.94 17.42 6.68
CA ASP A 225 13.43 18.52 7.54
C ASP A 225 12.66 19.84 7.37
N LYS A 226 11.67 19.87 6.47
CA LYS A 226 10.84 21.07 6.25
C LYS A 226 9.92 21.30 7.45
N ALA A 227 9.71 22.56 7.82
CA ALA A 227 8.74 22.95 8.85
C ALA A 227 7.30 22.51 8.57
N THR A 228 6.98 22.20 7.30
CA THR A 228 5.66 21.71 6.86
C THR A 228 5.55 20.19 6.86
N SER A 229 6.65 19.45 7.08
CA SER A 229 6.59 18.00 7.26
C SER A 229 5.93 17.65 8.60
N TRP A 230 5.38 16.45 8.70
CA TRP A 230 4.78 15.99 9.96
C TRP A 230 5.81 15.99 11.09
N ARG A 231 7.04 15.54 10.81
CA ARG A 231 8.16 15.63 11.75
C ARG A 231 8.41 17.09 12.18
N GLY A 232 8.56 18.02 11.24
CA GLY A 232 8.83 19.42 11.53
C GLY A 232 7.75 20.08 12.39
N ILE A 233 6.47 19.78 12.12
CA ILE A 233 5.32 20.27 12.90
C ILE A 233 5.35 19.74 14.33
N LEU A 234 5.61 18.44 14.52
CA LEU A 234 5.67 17.83 15.85
C LEU A 234 6.87 18.30 16.65
N GLU A 235 8.05 18.36 16.03
CA GLU A 235 9.28 18.82 16.68
C GLU A 235 9.23 20.30 17.08
N ALA A 236 8.60 21.15 16.25
CA ALA A 236 8.35 22.56 16.60
C ALA A 236 7.43 22.71 17.83
N SER A 237 6.64 21.68 18.15
CA SER A 237 5.76 21.64 19.33
C SER A 237 6.41 20.96 20.54
N GLY A 238 7.69 20.60 20.47
CA GLY A 238 8.43 19.95 21.56
C GLY A 238 8.33 18.43 21.61
N ILE A 239 7.67 17.77 20.61
CA ILE A 239 7.58 16.32 20.53
C ILE A 239 8.77 15.79 19.71
N ARG A 240 9.66 15.03 20.35
CA ARG A 240 10.78 14.38 19.65
C ARG A 240 10.27 13.31 18.69
N CYS A 241 10.69 13.33 17.44
CA CYS A 241 10.28 12.38 16.44
C CYS A 241 11.33 11.30 16.16
N ARG A 242 10.86 10.06 16.01
CA ARG A 242 11.65 8.88 15.62
C ARG A 242 11.08 8.26 14.35
N PRO A 243 11.55 8.66 13.15
CA PRO A 243 11.08 8.05 11.90
C PRO A 243 11.50 6.60 11.76
N CYS A 244 10.57 5.74 11.34
CA CYS A 244 10.80 4.35 10.97
C CYS A 244 10.27 4.12 9.55
N LEU A 245 11.11 4.39 8.54
CA LEU A 245 10.71 4.55 7.14
C LEU A 245 10.73 3.22 6.35
N ALA A 246 10.14 2.17 6.89
CA ALA A 246 9.87 0.95 6.15
C ALA A 246 8.44 1.00 5.58
N GLY A 247 8.27 0.61 4.32
CA GLY A 247 6.95 0.44 3.70
C GLY A 247 6.19 -0.73 4.32
N LEU A 248 4.86 -0.74 4.17
CA LEU A 248 4.02 -1.82 4.70
C LEU A 248 4.40 -3.18 4.09
N ILE A 249 4.76 -3.20 2.81
CA ILE A 249 5.12 -4.43 2.09
C ILE A 249 6.42 -5.09 2.62
N GLU A 250 7.26 -4.33 3.32
CA GLU A 250 8.50 -4.79 3.94
C GLU A 250 8.27 -5.43 5.31
N ARG A 251 7.04 -5.34 5.83
CA ARG A 251 6.65 -5.86 7.14
C ARG A 251 5.77 -7.08 6.96
N GLU A 252 6.24 -8.23 7.43
CA GLU A 252 5.59 -9.52 7.20
C GLU A 252 4.10 -9.56 7.56
N PRO A 253 3.62 -8.96 8.69
CA PRO A 253 2.20 -9.00 9.01
C PRO A 253 1.30 -8.36 7.93
N PHE A 254 1.73 -7.25 7.31
CA PHE A 254 0.98 -6.63 6.21
C PHE A 254 1.15 -7.38 4.89
N ALA A 255 2.36 -7.85 4.59
CA ALA A 255 2.64 -8.66 3.40
C ALA A 255 1.78 -9.92 3.38
N ALA A 256 1.54 -10.53 4.55
CA ALA A 256 0.66 -11.70 4.72
C ALA A 256 -0.80 -11.40 4.32
N VAL A 257 -1.32 -10.20 4.59
CA VAL A 257 -2.68 -9.80 4.16
C VAL A 257 -2.78 -9.77 2.64
N TRP A 258 -1.83 -9.12 1.94
CA TRP A 258 -1.81 -9.10 0.48
C TRP A 258 -1.66 -10.51 -0.12
N ARG A 259 -0.80 -11.37 0.47
CA ARG A 259 -0.69 -12.77 0.03
C ARG A 259 -1.98 -13.57 0.27
N GLY A 260 -2.71 -13.24 1.33
CA GLY A 260 -4.05 -13.78 1.60
C GLY A 260 -5.05 -13.40 0.51
N HIS A 261 -5.05 -12.15 0.06
CA HIS A 261 -5.89 -11.66 -1.04
C HIS A 261 -5.50 -12.30 -2.38
N LEU A 262 -4.20 -12.43 -2.66
CA LEU A 262 -3.70 -13.14 -3.84
C LEU A 262 -4.17 -14.59 -3.87
N ARG A 263 -4.08 -15.30 -2.72
CA ARG A 263 -4.55 -16.69 -2.61
C ARG A 263 -6.03 -16.81 -2.93
N LYS A 264 -6.86 -15.89 -2.43
CA LYS A 264 -8.30 -15.85 -2.75
C LYS A 264 -8.51 -15.59 -4.24
N ALA A 265 -7.77 -14.66 -4.85
CA ALA A 265 -7.87 -14.39 -6.28
C ALA A 265 -7.46 -15.60 -7.13
N LEU A 266 -6.38 -16.29 -6.77
CA LEU A 266 -5.97 -17.53 -7.46
C LEU A 266 -7.03 -18.63 -7.36
N ALA A 267 -7.68 -18.78 -6.21
CA ALA A 267 -8.74 -19.78 -6.02
C ALA A 267 -9.98 -19.54 -6.90
N LEU A 268 -10.23 -18.32 -7.34
CA LEU A 268 -11.33 -17.99 -8.27
C LEU A 268 -11.02 -18.41 -9.72
N LEU A 269 -9.79 -18.73 -10.04
CA LEU A 269 -9.37 -19.14 -11.38
C LEU A 269 -9.38 -20.66 -11.57
N GLY A 270 -9.61 -21.45 -10.53
CA GLY A 270 -9.70 -22.90 -10.53
C GLY A 270 -8.33 -23.57 -10.47
#